data_32be47bcab8474da10c9455bd65810ba
#
_entry.id   32be47bcab8474da10c9455bd65810ba
#
_cell.length_a   1.000
_cell.length_b   1.000
_cell.length_c   1.000
_cell.angle_alpha   90.00
_cell.angle_beta   90.00
_cell.angle_gamma   90.00
#
_symmetry.space_group_name_H-M   'P 1'
#
loop_
_entity.id
_entity.type
_entity.pdbx_description
1 polymer ?
#
loop_
_entity_poly.entity_id
_entity_poly.type
_entity_poly.pdbx_seq_one_letter_code
_entity_poly.pdbx_strand_id
1 'polypeptide(L)'
;MCLSGASFARPETGSSALLEIAAPTRLPGLRSVCAAERTVFTGECHMLLHPRTLLSIAALAALAACSSDNPLPPTAITGPSASLNGDANTGLSMRFEHAKVCPSAAPGVARCHSFVRVDASGEPLATFIPSGYGPADLLAAYNLSAGGGSGQTIAIVDAFDDPNAESDLTVYRSQFGLPPCTTANGCFRKVNQSGGTKYPRGDRGWAEEISLDLDMASAICPNCKILLVEANTNSFANLATAVDEAATLGAIVISNSYGGGEYSGEVSDEAHFNHPGVAITVSSGDAGYGVEFPAASQYVTAVGGTTLNRASNARGWSETVWSGAGSGCSAYISKPGWQTDTGCSRRTVADVSAVADPNTGVAVYDTYRLHNGGWLVFGGTSVSAPIIGGVYAVAGGIGLSTYGSLSYSHTSSLFDIISGSNGSCGGSYLCTAKTGYDGPTGNGTPNGTGAF
;
A
#
# COMPACT_ATOMS: atom_id res chain seq x y z
N MET A 1 -17.44 28.80 -59.95
CA MET A 1 -16.90 30.18 -59.90
C MET A 1 -15.87 30.15 -58.84
N CYS A 2 -14.65 29.90 -59.17
CA CYS A 2 -13.56 30.86 -59.48
C CYS A 2 -13.20 31.68 -58.27
N LEU A 3 -12.07 31.48 -57.74
CA LEU A 3 -10.63 31.77 -57.90
C LEU A 3 -10.25 32.71 -56.74
N SER A 4 -9.16 32.75 -56.12
CA SER A 4 -7.73 32.46 -56.21
C SER A 4 -7.10 32.96 -54.89
N GLY A 5 -6.15 32.43 -54.26
CA GLY A 5 -4.79 32.16 -54.63
C GLY A 5 -3.87 33.35 -54.40
N ALA A 6 -2.99 33.28 -53.38
CA ALA A 6 -1.68 33.90 -53.47
C ALA A 6 -0.77 33.42 -52.32
N SER A 7 0.29 32.83 -52.70
CA SER A 7 1.55 32.45 -52.13
C SER A 7 2.52 33.67 -52.16
N PHE A 8 3.55 33.65 -51.31
CA PHE A 8 4.90 34.24 -51.37
C PHE A 8 5.37 34.64 -49.97
N ALA A 9 6.56 34.50 -49.54
CA ALA A 9 7.81 33.85 -49.83
C ALA A 9 8.75 34.18 -48.63
N ARG A 10 9.67 33.29 -48.34
CA ARG A 10 10.84 33.57 -47.48
C ARG A 10 11.77 34.59 -48.12
N PRO A 11 12.61 35.27 -47.36
CA PRO A 11 14.04 35.08 -47.58
C PRO A 11 14.89 34.82 -46.34
N GLU A 12 16.06 34.31 -46.63
CA GLU A 12 17.15 33.84 -45.82
C GLU A 12 18.10 34.93 -45.31
N THR A 13 19.12 34.44 -44.52
CA THR A 13 20.43 35.00 -44.17
C THR A 13 20.44 36.00 -43.01
N GLY A 14 21.18 35.85 -41.92
CA GLY A 14 22.48 35.34 -41.65
C GLY A 14 23.22 36.38 -40.78
N SER A 15 23.73 36.02 -39.67
CA SER A 15 25.03 36.52 -39.19
C SER A 15 25.32 36.03 -37.74
N SER A 16 26.46 35.41 -37.59
CA SER A 16 27.11 35.03 -36.36
C SER A 16 27.59 36.26 -35.59
N ALA A 17 27.40 36.27 -34.28
CA ALA A 17 28.16 37.14 -33.39
C ALA A 17 28.63 36.31 -32.19
N LEU A 18 29.93 36.09 -32.14
CA LEU A 18 30.69 35.60 -31.00
C LEU A 18 30.64 36.66 -29.91
N LEU A 19 30.31 36.29 -28.70
CA LEU A 19 30.54 37.12 -27.51
C LEU A 19 31.49 36.36 -26.58
N GLU A 20 32.72 36.89 -26.50
CA GLU A 20 33.72 36.54 -25.51
C GLU A 20 33.21 36.89 -24.09
N ILE A 21 33.33 35.95 -23.18
CA ILE A 21 33.18 36.21 -21.75
C ILE A 21 34.52 36.11 -21.08
N ALA A 22 34.96 37.25 -20.57
CA ALA A 22 36.17 37.47 -19.78
C ALA A 22 36.11 36.72 -18.43
N ALA A 23 37.25 36.14 -18.06
CA ALA A 23 37.50 35.57 -16.74
C ALA A 23 37.87 36.64 -15.70
N PRO A 24 37.50 36.49 -14.43
CA PRO A 24 38.11 37.27 -13.35
C PRO A 24 39.24 36.52 -12.64
N THR A 25 40.31 37.24 -12.51
CA THR A 25 41.49 37.27 -11.67
C THR A 25 41.56 36.38 -10.42
N ARG A 26 42.77 35.74 -10.34
CA ARG A 26 43.36 35.06 -9.17
C ARG A 26 43.73 36.05 -8.04
N LEU A 27 43.65 35.55 -6.81
CA LEU A 27 44.54 35.92 -5.72
C LEU A 27 44.99 34.65 -4.95
N PRO A 28 46.23 34.68 -4.34
CA PRO A 28 47.02 33.49 -4.11
C PRO A 28 47.10 33.07 -2.64
N GLY A 29 47.49 31.81 -2.44
CA GLY A 29 48.14 31.39 -1.19
C GLY A 29 47.58 30.11 -0.58
N LEU A 30 48.18 29.00 -0.85
CA LEU A 30 48.94 28.11 0.05
C LEU A 30 49.19 26.77 -0.62
N ARG A 31 50.46 26.46 -0.68
CA ARG A 31 51.00 25.18 -1.14
C ARG A 31 50.75 24.10 -0.09
N SER A 32 50.41 22.91 -0.53
CA SER A 32 50.95 21.70 0.09
C SER A 32 51.05 20.59 -0.94
N VAL A 33 52.23 20.14 -1.11
CA VAL A 33 52.69 19.02 -1.93
C VAL A 33 52.52 17.77 -1.07
N CYS A 34 51.98 16.70 -1.63
CA CYS A 34 52.30 15.35 -1.19
C CYS A 34 52.32 14.42 -2.38
N ALA A 35 53.49 13.89 -2.63
CA ALA A 35 53.82 12.89 -3.63
C ALA A 35 53.35 11.51 -3.22
N ALA A 36 53.06 10.69 -4.24
CA ALA A 36 52.83 9.27 -4.12
C ALA A 36 54.13 8.51 -3.84
N GLU A 37 54.10 7.55 -2.92
CA GLU A 37 55.00 6.39 -2.97
C GLU A 37 54.28 5.15 -2.47
N ARG A 38 54.34 4.11 -3.30
CA ARG A 38 53.96 2.73 -2.97
C ARG A 38 55.09 2.11 -2.16
N THR A 39 54.77 1.49 -1.03
CA THR A 39 55.66 0.45 -0.47
C THR A 39 54.81 -0.63 0.19
N VAL A 40 55.10 -1.84 -0.26
CA VAL A 40 54.64 -3.10 0.29
C VAL A 40 55.41 -3.40 1.56
N PHE A 41 54.74 -3.69 2.67
CA PHE A 41 55.38 -4.31 3.84
C PHE A 41 54.51 -5.44 4.39
N THR A 42 55.05 -6.64 4.30
CA THR A 42 54.70 -7.80 5.09
C THR A 42 55.30 -7.62 6.50
N GLY A 43 54.48 -7.75 7.52
CA GLY A 43 54.94 -7.67 8.90
C GLY A 43 54.08 -8.48 9.84
N GLU A 44 54.64 -9.59 10.32
CA GLU A 44 54.09 -10.44 11.37
C GLU A 44 53.91 -9.66 12.68
N CYS A 45 52.79 -9.85 13.37
CA CYS A 45 52.55 -9.24 14.65
C CYS A 45 52.78 -10.28 15.77
N HIS A 46 53.89 -10.16 16.48
CA HIS A 46 54.19 -10.92 17.69
C HIS A 46 53.34 -10.42 18.87
N MET A 47 52.61 -11.36 19.49
CA MET A 47 51.90 -11.15 20.74
C MET A 47 52.86 -11.26 21.93
N LEU A 48 53.02 -10.18 22.70
CA LEU A 48 53.70 -10.21 24.00
C LEU A 48 52.69 -10.55 25.11
N LEU A 49 52.87 -11.72 25.66
CA LEU A 49 52.20 -12.18 26.90
C LEU A 49 53.01 -11.70 28.11
N HIS A 50 52.35 -11.11 29.11
CA HIS A 50 52.86 -10.96 30.44
C HIS A 50 51.97 -11.72 31.44
N PRO A 51 52.56 -12.46 32.42
CA PRO A 51 51.87 -13.46 33.21
C PRO A 51 51.53 -13.02 34.65
N ARG A 52 50.52 -13.62 35.21
CA ARG A 52 50.21 -13.88 36.65
C ARG A 52 48.67 -13.79 36.82
N THR A 53 47.98 -14.76 37.30
CA THR A 53 48.12 -15.70 38.41
C THR A 53 47.25 -16.93 38.24
N LEU A 54 47.78 -18.05 38.70
CA LEU A 54 47.17 -19.35 38.89
C LEU A 54 46.07 -19.32 39.96
N LEU A 55 44.97 -20.08 39.78
CA LEU A 55 44.52 -21.07 40.75
C LEU A 55 43.50 -22.04 40.13
N SER A 56 43.91 -23.25 40.06
CA SER A 56 43.38 -24.57 40.14
C SER A 56 41.88 -24.76 40.38
N ILE A 57 41.22 -25.74 39.72
CA ILE A 57 40.88 -27.05 40.25
C ILE A 57 40.28 -27.90 39.11
N ALA A 58 40.89 -29.01 38.90
CA ALA A 58 40.71 -30.34 38.42
C ALA A 58 39.29 -30.89 38.17
N ALA A 59 39.20 -31.57 37.05
CA ALA A 59 38.92 -32.97 36.77
C ALA A 59 37.44 -33.34 36.59
N LEU A 60 37.06 -33.93 35.46
CA LEU A 60 37.04 -35.37 35.18
C LEU A 60 36.75 -35.65 33.70
N ALA A 61 37.53 -36.54 33.16
CA ALA A 61 37.39 -37.14 31.83
C ALA A 61 36.42 -38.30 31.83
N ALA A 62 35.86 -38.59 30.69
CA ALA A 62 35.59 -39.86 30.02
C ALA A 62 34.25 -39.75 29.27
N LEU A 63 34.02 -40.22 28.04
CA LEU A 63 34.56 -41.31 27.22
C LEU A 63 34.12 -41.04 25.78
N ALA A 64 34.98 -41.34 24.86
CA ALA A 64 34.72 -41.34 23.42
C ALA A 64 33.81 -42.51 23.04
N ALA A 65 32.91 -42.28 22.06
CA ALA A 65 32.45 -43.29 21.13
C ALA A 65 32.20 -42.68 19.78
N CYS A 66 32.93 -43.14 18.80
CA CYS A 66 32.78 -42.82 17.37
C CYS A 66 31.42 -43.35 16.85
N SER A 67 30.76 -42.58 15.98
CA SER A 67 30.16 -43.17 14.78
C SER A 67 29.71 -42.13 13.78
N SER A 68 30.27 -42.25 12.59
CA SER A 68 29.74 -42.03 11.24
C SER A 68 29.06 -40.72 10.89
N ASP A 69 29.79 -39.98 10.06
CA ASP A 69 29.33 -38.92 9.18
C ASP A 69 28.15 -39.37 8.30
N ASN A 70 27.01 -38.65 8.44
CA ASN A 70 26.05 -38.48 7.37
C ASN A 70 25.57 -37.02 7.43
N PRO A 71 25.76 -36.22 6.38
CA PRO A 71 25.20 -34.88 6.34
C PRO A 71 23.70 -35.00 6.17
N LEU A 72 22.94 -34.55 7.17
CA LEU A 72 21.50 -34.34 7.06
C LEU A 72 21.23 -33.26 6.03
N PRO A 73 20.25 -33.45 5.14
CA PRO A 73 19.83 -32.38 4.25
C PRO A 73 19.27 -31.20 5.07
N PRO A 74 19.36 -29.97 4.54
CA PRO A 74 18.81 -28.79 5.23
C PRO A 74 17.32 -29.01 5.42
N THR A 75 16.91 -29.21 6.66
CA THR A 75 15.48 -29.12 7.04
C THR A 75 15.01 -27.72 6.76
N ALA A 76 14.22 -27.55 5.72
CA ALA A 76 13.39 -26.39 5.57
C ALA A 76 12.57 -26.26 6.86
N ILE A 77 12.82 -25.21 7.61
CA ILE A 77 11.94 -24.81 8.71
C ILE A 77 10.68 -24.29 8.01
N THR A 78 9.76 -25.17 7.71
CA THR A 78 8.38 -24.82 7.50
C THR A 78 7.87 -24.42 8.87
N GLY A 79 7.90 -23.12 9.16
CA GLY A 79 7.18 -22.56 10.28
C GLY A 79 5.73 -23.01 10.15
N PRO A 80 5.08 -23.43 11.25
CA PRO A 80 3.67 -23.73 11.17
C PRO A 80 2.96 -22.43 10.75
N SER A 81 2.40 -22.40 9.55
CA SER A 81 1.27 -21.56 9.26
C SER A 81 0.23 -21.93 10.32
N ALA A 82 0.09 -21.12 11.33
CA ALA A 82 -1.01 -21.28 12.28
C ALA A 82 -2.28 -21.01 11.49
N SER A 83 -2.83 -22.10 10.93
CA SER A 83 -4.18 -22.12 10.39
C SER A 83 -5.11 -21.87 11.58
N LEU A 84 -5.52 -20.63 11.78
CA LEU A 84 -6.64 -20.29 12.65
C LEU A 84 -7.98 -20.64 11.99
N ASN A 85 -8.01 -21.74 11.26
CA ASN A 85 -9.26 -22.40 10.93
C ASN A 85 -9.63 -23.22 12.17
N GLY A 86 -10.51 -22.67 12.99
CA GLY A 86 -11.22 -23.48 13.97
C GLY A 86 -11.75 -24.72 13.27
N ASP A 87 -11.50 -25.89 13.85
CA ASP A 87 -12.01 -27.17 13.37
C ASP A 87 -13.46 -27.02 12.93
N ALA A 88 -13.72 -27.37 11.67
CA ALA A 88 -15.06 -27.35 11.06
C ALA A 88 -16.09 -28.23 11.80
N ASN A 89 -15.73 -28.76 12.95
CA ASN A 89 -16.54 -29.73 13.70
C ASN A 89 -17.09 -29.21 15.04
N THR A 90 -16.84 -27.95 15.43
CA THR A 90 -17.39 -27.43 16.70
C THR A 90 -18.38 -26.28 16.56
N GLY A 91 -18.64 -25.76 15.37
CA GLY A 91 -19.68 -24.72 15.14
C GLY A 91 -19.45 -23.39 15.89
N LEU A 92 -18.31 -23.22 16.57
CA LEU A 92 -17.92 -22.00 17.25
C LEU A 92 -16.94 -21.21 16.35
N SER A 93 -17.50 -20.41 15.45
CA SER A 93 -16.75 -19.32 14.85
C SER A 93 -16.35 -18.36 15.98
N MET A 94 -15.07 -18.32 16.35
CA MET A 94 -14.57 -17.28 17.26
C MET A 94 -14.68 -15.95 16.54
N ARG A 95 -15.69 -15.15 16.91
CA ARG A 95 -15.76 -13.75 16.51
C ARG A 95 -14.84 -12.97 17.43
N PHE A 96 -13.90 -12.27 16.85
CA PHE A 96 -13.05 -11.33 17.57
C PHE A 96 -13.76 -9.97 17.66
N GLU A 97 -13.56 -9.26 18.74
CA GLU A 97 -13.97 -7.87 18.82
C GLU A 97 -13.02 -7.01 17.97
N HIS A 98 -13.57 -5.94 17.39
CA HIS A 98 -12.85 -5.02 16.53
C HIS A 98 -13.20 -3.59 16.89
N ALA A 99 -12.22 -2.69 16.85
CA ALA A 99 -12.40 -1.27 17.01
C ALA A 99 -11.99 -0.51 15.75
N LYS A 100 -12.62 0.64 15.51
CA LYS A 100 -12.15 1.57 14.48
C LYS A 100 -10.81 2.15 14.90
N VAL A 101 -9.87 2.16 13.99
CA VAL A 101 -8.51 2.70 14.21
C VAL A 101 -8.57 4.23 14.34
N CYS A 102 -9.26 4.89 13.41
CA CYS A 102 -9.47 6.33 13.48
C CYS A 102 -10.85 6.66 14.08
N PRO A 103 -10.93 7.69 14.92
CA PRO A 103 -12.21 8.16 15.44
C PRO A 103 -13.10 8.72 14.32
N SER A 104 -14.39 8.85 14.58
CA SER A 104 -15.31 9.49 13.65
C SER A 104 -14.86 10.90 13.31
N ALA A 105 -14.81 11.23 12.02
CA ALA A 105 -14.40 12.54 11.56
C ALA A 105 -15.57 13.56 11.62
N ALA A 106 -15.24 14.80 11.89
CA ALA A 106 -16.16 15.93 11.71
C ALA A 106 -16.35 16.20 10.20
N PRO A 107 -17.42 16.90 9.79
CA PRO A 107 -17.57 17.33 8.39
C PRO A 107 -16.33 18.09 7.88
N GLY A 108 -15.88 17.79 6.66
CA GLY A 108 -14.73 18.42 6.02
C GLY A 108 -13.37 17.87 6.38
N VAL A 109 -13.32 16.79 7.18
CA VAL A 109 -12.09 16.05 7.48
C VAL A 109 -12.30 14.55 7.24
N ALA A 110 -11.23 13.88 6.83
CA ALA A 110 -11.24 12.44 6.62
C ALA A 110 -10.97 11.66 7.92
N ARG A 111 -11.34 10.39 7.90
CA ARG A 111 -10.89 9.36 8.84
C ARG A 111 -10.29 8.20 8.05
N CYS A 112 -9.40 7.44 8.63
CA CYS A 112 -8.95 6.21 8.02
C CYS A 112 -10.08 5.15 8.01
N HIS A 113 -10.05 4.25 7.04
CA HIS A 113 -11.05 3.21 6.82
C HIS A 113 -10.53 1.85 7.26
N SER A 114 -10.11 1.77 8.53
CA SER A 114 -9.61 0.52 9.11
C SER A 114 -10.23 0.19 10.46
N PHE A 115 -10.25 -1.13 10.70
CA PHE A 115 -10.56 -1.75 11.98
C PHE A 115 -9.38 -2.59 12.43
N VAL A 116 -9.08 -2.57 13.71
CA VAL A 116 -8.10 -3.44 14.34
C VAL A 116 -8.78 -4.42 15.29
N ARG A 117 -8.28 -5.64 15.35
CA ARG A 117 -8.70 -6.61 16.36
C ARG A 117 -8.30 -6.12 17.73
N VAL A 118 -9.24 -6.17 18.70
CA VAL A 118 -9.03 -5.70 20.07
C VAL A 118 -9.19 -6.82 21.09
N ASP A 119 -8.62 -6.60 22.25
CA ASP A 119 -8.83 -7.44 23.43
C ASP A 119 -10.14 -7.06 24.17
N ALA A 120 -10.40 -7.73 25.30
CA ALA A 120 -11.62 -7.50 26.08
C ALA A 120 -11.69 -6.09 26.73
N SER A 121 -10.58 -5.33 26.74
CA SER A 121 -10.55 -3.94 27.20
C SER A 121 -10.77 -2.93 26.09
N GLY A 122 -10.80 -3.39 24.83
CA GLY A 122 -10.93 -2.55 23.64
C GLY A 122 -9.60 -1.99 23.13
N GLU A 123 -8.44 -2.45 23.65
CA GLU A 123 -7.13 -2.09 23.14
C GLU A 123 -6.69 -3.04 22.01
N PRO A 124 -5.91 -2.55 21.02
CA PRO A 124 -5.38 -3.40 19.96
C PRO A 124 -4.70 -4.66 20.49
N LEU A 125 -5.16 -5.81 19.98
CA LEU A 125 -4.64 -7.12 20.40
C LEU A 125 -3.33 -7.40 19.67
N ALA A 126 -2.25 -6.78 20.15
CA ALA A 126 -0.92 -6.97 19.61
C ALA A 126 -0.32 -8.31 20.06
N THR A 127 0.37 -9.00 19.15
CA THR A 127 1.02 -10.29 19.38
C THR A 127 2.49 -10.26 18.96
N PHE A 128 3.27 -11.29 19.38
CA PHE A 128 4.68 -11.42 19.02
C PHE A 128 4.90 -12.18 17.69
N ILE A 129 3.86 -12.83 17.18
CA ILE A 129 3.88 -13.57 15.91
C ILE A 129 2.71 -13.10 15.04
N PRO A 130 2.87 -13.07 13.70
CA PRO A 130 1.80 -12.63 12.81
C PRO A 130 0.57 -13.55 12.89
N SER A 131 -0.60 -12.94 12.75
CA SER A 131 -1.89 -13.59 12.63
C SER A 131 -2.68 -12.84 11.55
N GLY A 132 -3.63 -13.50 10.88
CA GLY A 132 -4.28 -12.94 9.69
C GLY A 132 -3.59 -13.35 8.38
N TYR A 133 -4.12 -12.89 7.25
CA TYR A 133 -3.56 -13.20 5.94
C TYR A 133 -2.25 -12.45 5.71
N GLY A 134 -1.24 -13.17 5.21
CA GLY A 134 0.04 -12.60 4.79
C GLY A 134 0.18 -12.54 3.26
N PRO A 135 1.36 -12.12 2.76
CA PRO A 135 1.62 -11.95 1.32
C PRO A 135 1.29 -13.19 0.48
N ALA A 136 1.68 -14.38 0.94
CA ALA A 136 1.44 -15.62 0.21
C ALA A 136 -0.06 -15.94 0.07
N ASP A 137 -0.87 -15.61 1.08
CA ASP A 137 -2.31 -15.80 1.07
C ASP A 137 -2.97 -14.87 0.06
N LEU A 138 -2.60 -13.59 0.09
CA LEU A 138 -3.15 -12.55 -0.80
C LEU A 138 -2.78 -12.80 -2.26
N LEU A 139 -1.52 -13.14 -2.54
CA LEU A 139 -1.08 -13.51 -3.89
C LEU A 139 -1.82 -14.74 -4.41
N ALA A 140 -2.02 -15.76 -3.57
CA ALA A 140 -2.78 -16.96 -3.94
C ALA A 140 -4.27 -16.64 -4.16
N ALA A 141 -4.89 -15.85 -3.29
CA ALA A 141 -6.31 -15.50 -3.39
C ALA A 141 -6.63 -14.73 -4.67
N TYR A 142 -5.73 -13.86 -5.13
CA TYR A 142 -5.93 -12.98 -6.28
C TYR A 142 -5.19 -13.43 -7.54
N ASN A 143 -4.64 -14.65 -7.53
CA ASN A 143 -3.90 -15.23 -8.66
C ASN A 143 -2.78 -14.30 -9.18
N LEU A 144 -2.02 -13.73 -8.24
CA LEU A 144 -0.95 -12.77 -8.50
C LEU A 144 0.43 -13.42 -8.41
N SER A 145 1.40 -12.85 -9.12
CA SER A 145 2.81 -13.25 -9.06
C SER A 145 3.62 -12.22 -8.28
N ALA A 146 4.48 -12.67 -7.39
CA ALA A 146 5.39 -11.81 -6.62
C ALA A 146 6.51 -11.14 -7.45
N GLY A 147 6.62 -11.44 -8.76
CA GLY A 147 7.75 -11.04 -9.58
C GLY A 147 7.62 -9.68 -10.28
N GLY A 148 6.44 -9.06 -10.27
CA GLY A 148 6.17 -7.81 -10.97
C GLY A 148 6.61 -6.54 -10.23
N GLY A 149 6.40 -5.37 -10.86
CA GLY A 149 6.51 -4.04 -10.26
C GLY A 149 7.92 -3.47 -10.10
N SER A 150 8.96 -4.17 -10.56
CA SER A 150 10.34 -3.68 -10.46
C SER A 150 10.51 -2.33 -11.18
N GLY A 151 11.05 -1.35 -10.45
CA GLY A 151 11.24 0.01 -10.94
C GLY A 151 10.02 0.92 -10.81
N GLN A 152 8.85 0.38 -10.52
CA GLN A 152 7.63 1.15 -10.28
C GLN A 152 7.63 1.78 -8.88
N THR A 153 6.97 2.94 -8.76
CA THR A 153 6.79 3.62 -7.48
C THR A 153 5.31 3.67 -7.12
N ILE A 154 4.95 3.05 -6.00
CA ILE A 154 3.65 3.21 -5.36
C ILE A 154 3.77 4.24 -4.24
N ALA A 155 2.91 5.25 -4.25
CA ALA A 155 2.79 6.19 -3.16
C ALA A 155 1.65 5.78 -2.22
N ILE A 156 1.89 5.95 -0.93
CA ILE A 156 0.91 5.89 0.15
C ILE A 156 0.70 7.31 0.64
N VAL A 157 -0.54 7.79 0.63
CA VAL A 157 -0.89 9.13 1.10
C VAL A 157 -1.78 9.01 2.32
N ASP A 158 -1.28 9.46 3.46
CA ASP A 158 -1.98 9.44 4.74
C ASP A 158 -1.77 10.74 5.51
N ALA A 159 -2.50 10.90 6.62
CA ALA A 159 -2.39 12.08 7.47
C ALA A 159 -1.50 11.82 8.68
N PHE A 160 -0.88 12.89 9.19
CA PHE A 160 0.02 12.88 10.33
C PHE A 160 1.30 12.06 10.09
N ASP A 161 2.06 11.78 11.14
CA ASP A 161 3.35 11.09 11.06
C ASP A 161 3.28 9.70 11.74
N ASP A 162 3.83 8.71 11.06
CA ASP A 162 4.30 7.50 11.70
C ASP A 162 5.83 7.53 11.84
N PRO A 163 6.35 7.84 13.04
CA PRO A 163 7.80 7.87 13.26
C PRO A 163 8.49 6.52 13.07
N ASN A 164 7.75 5.41 13.17
CA ASN A 164 8.29 4.06 13.10
C ASN A 164 8.13 3.39 11.71
N ALA A 165 7.51 4.06 10.74
CA ALA A 165 7.13 3.51 9.43
C ALA A 165 8.22 2.65 8.75
N GLU A 166 9.47 3.13 8.65
CA GLU A 166 10.55 2.38 8.01
C GLU A 166 11.02 1.19 8.86
N SER A 167 11.07 1.35 10.18
CA SER A 167 11.50 0.28 11.09
C SER A 167 10.48 -0.87 11.12
N ASP A 168 9.22 -0.53 11.17
CA ASP A 168 8.12 -1.50 11.25
C ASP A 168 7.93 -2.23 9.92
N LEU A 169 7.96 -1.50 8.80
CA LEU A 169 8.02 -2.09 7.45
C LEU A 169 9.19 -3.07 7.29
N THR A 170 10.36 -2.77 7.89
CA THR A 170 11.52 -3.67 7.84
C THR A 170 11.24 -4.98 8.57
N VAL A 171 10.55 -4.94 9.71
CA VAL A 171 10.14 -6.14 10.44
C VAL A 171 9.14 -6.96 9.64
N TYR A 172 8.09 -6.31 9.10
CA TYR A 172 7.10 -6.98 8.25
C TYR A 172 7.76 -7.71 7.08
N ARG A 173 8.57 -7.00 6.30
CA ARG A 173 9.23 -7.55 5.12
C ARG A 173 10.19 -8.68 5.47
N SER A 174 10.94 -8.55 6.55
CA SER A 174 11.83 -9.61 7.05
C SER A 174 11.06 -10.86 7.46
N GLN A 175 9.93 -10.71 8.16
CA GLN A 175 9.08 -11.80 8.62
C GLN A 175 8.56 -12.65 7.47
N PHE A 176 8.15 -12.02 6.37
CA PHE A 176 7.60 -12.70 5.22
C PHE A 176 8.61 -13.00 4.10
N GLY A 177 9.91 -12.76 4.34
CA GLY A 177 10.98 -13.04 3.39
C GLY A 177 10.92 -12.16 2.13
N LEU A 178 10.34 -10.96 2.23
CA LEU A 178 10.30 -9.99 1.15
C LEU A 178 11.65 -9.24 1.04
N PRO A 179 12.03 -8.74 -0.16
CA PRO A 179 13.24 -7.97 -0.33
C PRO A 179 13.27 -6.75 0.60
N PRO A 180 14.42 -6.36 1.18
CA PRO A 180 14.52 -5.15 2.01
C PRO A 180 14.08 -3.91 1.24
N CYS A 181 13.29 -3.03 1.89
CA CYS A 181 12.85 -1.75 1.33
C CYS A 181 13.13 -0.65 2.35
N THR A 182 14.22 0.07 2.16
CA THR A 182 14.73 1.07 3.11
C THR A 182 15.12 2.35 2.39
N THR A 183 15.22 3.45 3.13
CA THR A 183 15.80 4.71 2.65
C THR A 183 17.23 4.51 2.17
N ALA A 184 18.02 3.67 2.87
CA ALA A 184 19.41 3.40 2.54
C ALA A 184 19.61 2.72 1.17
N ASN A 185 18.68 1.86 0.73
CA ASN A 185 18.75 1.21 -0.58
C ASN A 185 17.92 1.91 -1.67
N GLY A 186 17.25 3.02 -1.32
CA GLY A 186 16.46 3.82 -2.24
C GLY A 186 15.11 3.19 -2.64
N CYS A 187 14.66 2.14 -1.92
CA CYS A 187 13.37 1.53 -2.11
C CYS A 187 12.26 2.29 -1.35
N PHE A 188 12.53 2.70 -0.11
CA PHE A 188 11.60 3.48 0.72
C PHE A 188 11.98 4.96 0.73
N ARG A 189 10.98 5.83 0.63
CA ARG A 189 11.13 7.27 0.81
C ARG A 189 9.93 7.82 1.56
N LYS A 190 10.18 8.62 2.61
CA LYS A 190 9.15 9.32 3.36
C LYS A 190 9.34 10.82 3.21
N VAL A 191 8.24 11.54 2.96
CA VAL A 191 8.19 13.01 2.83
C VAL A 191 6.90 13.54 3.45
N ASN A 192 6.88 14.83 3.77
CA ASN A 192 5.63 15.55 4.08
C ASN A 192 4.90 15.96 2.79
N GLN A 193 3.71 16.52 2.89
CA GLN A 193 2.87 16.97 1.76
C GLN A 193 3.50 18.04 0.85
N SER A 194 4.71 18.51 1.15
CA SER A 194 5.47 19.47 0.35
C SER A 194 6.82 18.91 -0.09
N GLY A 195 7.00 17.59 -0.06
CA GLY A 195 8.21 16.88 -0.49
C GLY A 195 9.39 16.97 0.45
N GLY A 196 9.25 17.62 1.61
CA GLY A 196 10.32 17.84 2.60
C GLY A 196 10.35 16.79 3.71
N THR A 197 11.33 16.93 4.62
CA THR A 197 11.54 16.01 5.74
C THR A 197 11.11 16.58 7.11
N LYS A 198 10.38 17.70 7.11
CA LYS A 198 9.76 18.23 8.33
C LYS A 198 8.38 17.60 8.48
N TYR A 199 8.36 16.43 9.09
CA TYR A 199 7.14 15.65 9.26
C TYR A 199 6.12 16.31 10.21
N PRO A 200 4.82 15.99 10.06
CA PRO A 200 3.79 16.45 10.98
C PRO A 200 3.95 15.81 12.37
N ARG A 201 3.00 16.07 13.25
CA ARG A 201 2.93 15.44 14.55
C ARG A 201 2.49 13.98 14.40
N GLY A 202 3.14 13.06 15.14
CA GLY A 202 2.72 11.66 15.18
C GLY A 202 1.33 11.48 15.80
N ASP A 203 0.52 10.62 15.17
CA ASP A 203 -0.80 10.21 15.63
C ASP A 203 -0.89 8.68 15.64
N ARG A 204 -1.40 8.07 16.74
CA ARG A 204 -1.41 6.61 16.88
C ARG A 204 -2.29 5.94 15.83
N GLY A 205 -3.52 6.42 15.64
CA GLY A 205 -4.45 5.78 14.72
C GLY A 205 -3.97 5.90 13.28
N TRP A 206 -3.43 7.06 12.91
CA TRP A 206 -2.87 7.23 11.58
C TRP A 206 -1.54 6.50 11.37
N ALA A 207 -0.74 6.26 12.42
CA ALA A 207 0.45 5.41 12.32
C ALA A 207 0.06 3.94 12.08
N GLU A 208 -0.96 3.44 12.80
CA GLU A 208 -1.55 2.12 12.55
C GLU A 208 -2.06 2.00 11.10
N GLU A 209 -2.69 3.06 10.54
CA GLU A 209 -3.13 3.11 9.13
C GLU A 209 -1.96 3.09 8.16
N ILE A 210 -0.95 3.94 8.38
CA ILE A 210 0.26 4.00 7.55
C ILE A 210 0.95 2.64 7.49
N SER A 211 1.12 1.98 8.63
CA SER A 211 1.72 0.64 8.70
C SER A 211 0.91 -0.40 7.91
N LEU A 212 -0.43 -0.36 8.01
CA LEU A 212 -1.33 -1.20 7.21
C LEU A 212 -1.09 -1.00 5.70
N ASP A 213 -1.07 0.23 5.24
CA ASP A 213 -0.95 0.56 3.82
C ASP A 213 0.42 0.16 3.25
N LEU A 214 1.50 0.45 3.99
CA LEU A 214 2.85 0.07 3.63
C LEU A 214 3.02 -1.45 3.54
N ASP A 215 2.45 -2.19 4.48
CA ASP A 215 2.52 -3.64 4.54
C ASP A 215 1.73 -4.29 3.40
N MET A 216 0.53 -3.80 3.09
CA MET A 216 -0.29 -4.32 1.99
C MET A 216 0.31 -4.00 0.62
N ALA A 217 0.83 -2.79 0.42
CA ALA A 217 1.58 -2.44 -0.78
C ALA A 217 2.80 -3.37 -0.97
N SER A 218 3.54 -3.66 0.13
CA SER A 218 4.66 -4.60 0.12
C SER A 218 4.25 -6.04 -0.14
N ALA A 219 3.11 -6.48 0.39
CA ALA A 219 2.61 -7.83 0.22
C ALA A 219 2.31 -8.15 -1.26
N ILE A 220 1.75 -7.18 -1.98
CA ILE A 220 1.35 -7.35 -3.38
C ILE A 220 2.47 -6.99 -4.36
N CYS A 221 3.22 -5.90 -4.09
CA CYS A 221 4.30 -5.44 -4.95
C CYS A 221 5.64 -5.38 -4.21
N PRO A 222 6.25 -6.53 -3.87
CA PRO A 222 7.48 -6.57 -3.08
C PRO A 222 8.69 -5.93 -3.78
N ASN A 223 8.65 -5.78 -5.11
CA ASN A 223 9.72 -5.17 -5.90
C ASN A 223 9.47 -3.69 -6.23
N CYS A 224 8.33 -3.14 -5.82
CA CYS A 224 8.03 -1.71 -5.97
C CYS A 224 8.88 -0.87 -5.02
N LYS A 225 9.18 0.35 -5.44
CA LYS A 225 9.57 1.42 -4.54
C LYS A 225 8.34 1.96 -3.83
N ILE A 226 8.50 2.34 -2.58
CA ILE A 226 7.42 2.88 -1.75
C ILE A 226 7.75 4.33 -1.41
N LEU A 227 6.80 5.22 -1.71
CA LEU A 227 6.83 6.64 -1.35
C LEU A 227 5.72 6.91 -0.33
N LEU A 228 6.06 7.18 0.92
CA LEU A 228 5.10 7.64 1.92
C LEU A 228 5.04 9.17 1.90
N VAL A 229 3.85 9.73 1.69
CA VAL A 229 3.58 11.17 1.71
C VAL A 229 2.62 11.49 2.84
N GLU A 230 3.12 12.16 3.87
CA GLU A 230 2.38 12.48 5.08
C GLU A 230 1.75 13.88 5.00
N ALA A 231 0.42 13.95 4.98
CA ALA A 231 -0.33 15.18 5.06
C ALA A 231 -0.27 15.78 6.48
N ASN A 232 -0.19 17.10 6.59
CA ASN A 232 -0.06 17.79 7.88
C ASN A 232 -1.22 17.50 8.85
N THR A 233 -2.40 17.26 8.31
CA THR A 233 -3.62 16.88 9.05
C THR A 233 -4.54 16.07 8.13
N ASN A 234 -5.57 15.48 8.70
CA ASN A 234 -6.60 14.75 7.98
C ASN A 234 -7.68 15.65 7.31
N SER A 235 -7.43 16.93 7.12
CA SER A 235 -8.33 17.76 6.28
C SER A 235 -8.21 17.35 4.82
N PHE A 236 -9.32 17.34 4.09
CA PHE A 236 -9.30 17.04 2.65
C PHE A 236 -8.30 17.90 1.87
N ALA A 237 -8.18 19.19 2.22
CA ALA A 237 -7.22 20.10 1.59
C ALA A 237 -5.75 19.68 1.78
N ASN A 238 -5.37 19.19 2.98
CA ASN A 238 -4.00 18.70 3.22
C ASN A 238 -3.74 17.36 2.53
N LEU A 239 -4.71 16.46 2.57
CA LEU A 239 -4.63 15.16 1.89
C LEU A 239 -4.56 15.34 0.37
N ALA A 240 -5.38 16.22 -0.21
CA ALA A 240 -5.34 16.58 -1.62
C ALA A 240 -3.96 17.13 -2.04
N THR A 241 -3.38 18.02 -1.22
CA THR A 241 -2.01 18.53 -1.45
C THR A 241 -0.98 17.39 -1.44
N ALA A 242 -1.15 16.39 -0.58
CA ALA A 242 -0.25 15.23 -0.51
C ALA A 242 -0.41 14.31 -1.74
N VAL A 243 -1.61 14.18 -2.31
CA VAL A 243 -1.86 13.48 -3.58
C VAL A 243 -1.15 14.18 -4.74
N ASP A 244 -1.27 15.51 -4.84
CA ASP A 244 -0.55 16.30 -5.86
C ASP A 244 0.97 16.12 -5.74
N GLU A 245 1.49 16.13 -4.51
CA GLU A 245 2.93 15.92 -4.25
C GLU A 245 3.36 14.51 -4.64
N ALA A 246 2.59 13.48 -4.32
CA ALA A 246 2.88 12.10 -4.69
C ALA A 246 3.00 11.94 -6.23
N ALA A 247 2.08 12.55 -6.98
CA ALA A 247 2.12 12.57 -8.44
C ALA A 247 3.33 13.36 -8.96
N THR A 248 3.64 14.53 -8.38
CA THR A 248 4.81 15.36 -8.72
C THR A 248 6.12 14.61 -8.51
N LEU A 249 6.20 13.77 -7.48
CA LEU A 249 7.37 12.95 -7.17
C LEU A 249 7.48 11.67 -8.02
N GLY A 250 6.57 11.49 -8.98
CA GLY A 250 6.64 10.46 -10.02
C GLY A 250 6.05 9.10 -9.60
N ALA A 251 5.14 9.06 -8.65
CA ALA A 251 4.36 7.86 -8.38
C ALA A 251 3.49 7.51 -9.60
N ILE A 252 3.46 6.25 -9.97
CA ILE A 252 2.55 5.74 -11.03
C ILE A 252 1.26 5.19 -10.43
N VAL A 253 1.27 4.93 -9.12
CA VAL A 253 0.13 4.53 -8.32
C VAL A 253 0.12 5.35 -7.03
N ILE A 254 -1.05 5.82 -6.62
CA ILE A 254 -1.27 6.52 -5.34
C ILE A 254 -2.42 5.82 -4.60
N SER A 255 -2.15 5.28 -3.42
CA SER A 255 -3.15 4.65 -2.55
C SER A 255 -3.60 5.62 -1.46
N ASN A 256 -4.91 5.66 -1.21
CA ASN A 256 -5.55 6.55 -0.26
C ASN A 256 -6.56 5.75 0.58
N SER A 257 -6.24 5.52 1.82
CA SER A 257 -7.04 4.67 2.72
C SER A 257 -7.88 5.48 3.70
N TYR A 258 -8.59 6.47 3.19
CA TYR A 258 -9.38 7.40 3.99
C TYR A 258 -10.58 7.95 3.24
N GLY A 259 -11.51 8.52 4.00
CA GLY A 259 -12.66 9.25 3.46
C GLY A 259 -13.50 9.92 4.53
N GLY A 260 -14.58 10.52 4.07
CA GLY A 260 -15.61 11.13 4.90
C GLY A 260 -16.86 11.42 4.08
N GLY A 261 -17.93 11.82 4.76
CA GLY A 261 -19.21 12.10 4.10
C GLY A 261 -19.08 13.12 2.97
N GLU A 262 -19.79 12.85 1.87
CA GLU A 262 -19.84 13.74 0.71
C GLU A 262 -20.29 15.16 1.07
N TYR A 263 -19.83 16.15 0.32
CA TYR A 263 -20.17 17.57 0.49
C TYR A 263 -20.08 18.32 -0.84
N SER A 264 -20.78 19.44 -0.97
CA SER A 264 -20.89 20.15 -2.25
C SER A 264 -19.55 20.67 -2.80
N GLY A 265 -18.56 20.92 -1.94
CA GLY A 265 -17.22 21.37 -2.32
C GLY A 265 -16.37 20.31 -3.01
N GLU A 266 -16.70 19.03 -2.84
CA GLU A 266 -15.93 17.91 -3.40
C GLU A 266 -15.83 17.95 -4.93
N VAL A 267 -16.81 18.58 -5.61
CA VAL A 267 -16.78 18.81 -7.07
C VAL A 267 -15.56 19.64 -7.50
N SER A 268 -15.10 20.55 -6.64
CA SER A 268 -13.88 21.31 -6.88
C SER A 268 -12.63 20.55 -6.41
N ASP A 269 -12.75 19.85 -5.29
CA ASP A 269 -11.62 19.18 -4.65
C ASP A 269 -11.21 17.90 -5.40
N GLU A 270 -12.12 17.29 -6.20
CA GLU A 270 -11.76 16.13 -7.03
C GLU A 270 -10.70 16.45 -8.10
N ALA A 271 -10.46 17.74 -8.42
CA ALA A 271 -9.42 18.14 -9.36
C ALA A 271 -8.01 17.71 -8.93
N HIS A 272 -7.76 17.57 -7.62
CA HIS A 272 -6.51 17.09 -7.04
C HIS A 272 -6.26 15.59 -7.27
N PHE A 273 -7.27 14.86 -7.70
CA PHE A 273 -7.14 13.45 -8.09
C PHE A 273 -7.01 13.28 -9.61
N ASN A 274 -7.03 14.36 -10.38
CA ASN A 274 -6.93 14.31 -11.85
C ASN A 274 -5.47 14.33 -12.31
N HIS A 275 -4.79 13.19 -12.19
CA HIS A 275 -3.42 12.98 -12.63
C HIS A 275 -3.38 11.93 -13.76
N PRO A 276 -3.49 12.33 -15.04
CA PRO A 276 -3.49 11.40 -16.17
C PRO A 276 -2.25 10.51 -16.21
N GLY A 277 -2.47 9.20 -16.32
CA GLY A 277 -1.39 8.20 -16.31
C GLY A 277 -1.03 7.67 -14.92
N VAL A 278 -1.62 8.20 -13.86
CA VAL A 278 -1.46 7.72 -12.48
C VAL A 278 -2.70 6.94 -12.05
N ALA A 279 -2.55 5.72 -11.58
CA ALA A 279 -3.63 4.97 -10.94
C ALA A 279 -3.82 5.51 -9.52
N ILE A 280 -5.03 5.95 -9.18
CA ILE A 280 -5.34 6.43 -7.84
C ILE A 280 -6.40 5.52 -7.23
N THR A 281 -6.04 4.76 -6.20
CA THR A 281 -6.96 3.89 -5.47
C THR A 281 -7.44 4.59 -4.21
N VAL A 282 -8.73 4.44 -3.90
CA VAL A 282 -9.35 5.04 -2.72
C VAL A 282 -10.28 4.04 -2.07
N SER A 283 -10.13 3.83 -0.77
CA SER A 283 -11.03 3.00 0.03
C SER A 283 -12.46 3.55 0.03
N SER A 284 -13.46 2.68 -0.21
CA SER A 284 -14.84 3.10 -0.42
C SER A 284 -15.59 3.53 0.84
N GLY A 285 -15.05 3.20 2.03
CA GLY A 285 -15.66 3.45 3.32
C GLY A 285 -16.00 2.18 4.10
N ASP A 286 -16.23 2.34 5.41
CA ASP A 286 -16.39 1.26 6.36
C ASP A 286 -17.69 1.35 7.17
N ALA A 287 -18.69 2.05 6.64
CA ALA A 287 -19.97 2.27 7.32
C ALA A 287 -21.17 1.54 6.65
N GLY A 288 -20.88 0.64 5.70
CA GLY A 288 -21.89 -0.02 4.89
C GLY A 288 -22.44 0.88 3.79
N TYR A 289 -23.67 0.63 3.34
CA TYR A 289 -24.29 1.36 2.25
C TYR A 289 -24.32 2.88 2.49
N GLY A 290 -23.56 3.58 1.71
CA GLY A 290 -23.31 5.01 1.76
C GLY A 290 -22.06 5.35 0.95
N VAL A 291 -21.97 6.57 0.46
CA VAL A 291 -20.86 7.07 -0.36
C VAL A 291 -20.01 8.05 0.44
N GLU A 292 -18.70 7.93 0.32
CA GLU A 292 -17.73 8.83 0.93
C GLU A 292 -16.82 9.47 -0.14
N PHE A 293 -16.32 10.67 0.13
CA PHE A 293 -15.29 11.33 -0.65
C PHE A 293 -13.92 11.01 0.00
N PRO A 294 -12.83 10.73 -0.77
CA PRO A 294 -12.67 10.93 -2.20
C PRO A 294 -13.03 9.71 -3.08
N ALA A 295 -13.58 8.61 -2.54
CA ALA A 295 -14.01 7.45 -3.35
C ALA A 295 -15.06 7.80 -4.41
N ALA A 296 -15.86 8.84 -4.16
CA ALA A 296 -16.83 9.38 -5.11
C ALA A 296 -16.23 10.06 -6.34
N SER A 297 -14.94 10.47 -6.32
CA SER A 297 -14.30 11.14 -7.45
C SER A 297 -14.33 10.31 -8.72
N GLN A 298 -14.55 10.94 -9.87
CA GLN A 298 -14.47 10.30 -11.18
C GLN A 298 -13.02 9.99 -11.61
N TYR A 299 -12.05 10.52 -10.90
CA TYR A 299 -10.62 10.42 -11.20
C TYR A 299 -9.90 9.33 -10.38
N VAL A 300 -10.65 8.48 -9.69
CA VAL A 300 -10.08 7.40 -8.87
C VAL A 300 -10.69 6.05 -9.22
N THR A 301 -10.00 4.99 -8.80
CA THR A 301 -10.57 3.64 -8.67
C THR A 301 -11.07 3.50 -7.22
N ALA A 302 -12.37 3.51 -7.04
CA ALA A 302 -13.00 3.27 -5.73
C ALA A 302 -12.94 1.79 -5.38
N VAL A 303 -12.39 1.46 -4.21
CA VAL A 303 -12.13 0.07 -3.80
C VAL A 303 -13.05 -0.34 -2.65
N GLY A 304 -13.98 -1.24 -2.95
CA GLY A 304 -14.88 -1.87 -2.00
C GLY A 304 -14.24 -3.00 -1.19
N GLY A 305 -15.06 -3.75 -0.47
CA GLY A 305 -14.55 -4.74 0.48
C GLY A 305 -15.28 -6.07 0.45
N THR A 306 -14.52 -7.16 0.62
CA THR A 306 -15.01 -8.52 0.70
C THR A 306 -14.64 -9.21 2.00
N THR A 307 -15.41 -10.25 2.35
CA THR A 307 -15.03 -11.29 3.31
C THR A 307 -14.36 -12.42 2.55
N LEU A 308 -13.06 -12.61 2.74
CA LEU A 308 -12.26 -13.61 2.05
C LEU A 308 -12.08 -14.86 2.90
N ASN A 309 -12.47 -16.03 2.37
CA ASN A 309 -12.35 -17.31 3.08
C ASN A 309 -11.62 -18.34 2.24
N ARG A 310 -10.86 -19.23 2.90
CA ARG A 310 -10.34 -20.43 2.26
C ARG A 310 -11.50 -21.37 1.90
N ALA A 311 -11.43 -22.00 0.73
CA ALA A 311 -12.49 -22.88 0.25
C ALA A 311 -11.92 -24.10 -0.50
N SER A 312 -12.65 -25.19 -0.52
CA SER A 312 -12.29 -26.43 -1.24
C SER A 312 -12.77 -26.42 -2.69
N ASN A 313 -12.64 -25.28 -3.38
CA ASN A 313 -12.93 -25.13 -4.81
C ASN A 313 -11.62 -25.01 -5.62
N ALA A 314 -11.73 -24.90 -6.93
CA ALA A 314 -10.56 -24.81 -7.82
C ALA A 314 -9.69 -23.57 -7.58
N ARG A 315 -10.27 -22.46 -7.11
CA ARG A 315 -9.57 -21.24 -6.70
C ARG A 315 -8.85 -21.41 -5.35
N GLY A 316 -9.34 -22.30 -4.48
CA GLY A 316 -8.89 -22.43 -3.09
C GLY A 316 -9.45 -21.35 -2.16
N TRP A 317 -10.24 -20.41 -2.69
CA TRP A 317 -10.78 -19.25 -1.99
C TRP A 317 -12.23 -18.97 -2.41
N SER A 318 -12.97 -18.32 -1.53
CA SER A 318 -14.31 -17.78 -1.80
C SER A 318 -14.44 -16.40 -1.18
N GLU A 319 -15.27 -15.56 -1.78
CA GLU A 319 -15.51 -14.20 -1.28
C GLU A 319 -17.01 -13.90 -1.29
N THR A 320 -17.43 -13.08 -0.33
CA THR A 320 -18.74 -12.46 -0.26
C THR A 320 -18.58 -10.98 0.03
N VAL A 321 -19.57 -10.16 -0.22
CA VAL A 321 -19.57 -8.76 0.21
C VAL A 321 -19.31 -8.67 1.71
N TRP A 322 -18.36 -7.82 2.10
CA TRP A 322 -18.24 -7.40 3.48
C TRP A 322 -19.31 -6.35 3.81
N SER A 323 -20.05 -6.57 4.89
CA SER A 323 -21.16 -5.69 5.26
C SER A 323 -20.77 -4.25 5.62
N GLY A 324 -19.49 -4.03 5.92
CA GLY A 324 -18.93 -2.70 6.21
C GLY A 324 -18.55 -1.88 4.97
N ALA A 325 -18.35 -2.53 3.81
CA ALA A 325 -17.87 -1.83 2.60
C ALA A 325 -18.80 -0.68 2.20
N GLY A 326 -18.21 0.48 1.85
CA GLY A 326 -18.95 1.63 1.32
C GLY A 326 -19.44 1.38 -0.10
N SER A 327 -20.65 1.83 -0.42
CA SER A 327 -21.19 1.79 -1.79
C SER A 327 -22.38 2.71 -1.97
N GLY A 328 -22.74 3.02 -3.20
CA GLY A 328 -23.93 3.79 -3.48
C GLY A 328 -23.79 4.76 -4.65
N CYS A 329 -24.75 5.65 -4.75
CA CYS A 329 -24.83 6.68 -5.78
C CYS A 329 -24.39 8.02 -5.17
N SER A 330 -23.33 8.64 -5.72
CA SER A 330 -22.86 9.96 -5.27
C SER A 330 -23.96 11.00 -5.34
N ALA A 331 -23.98 11.90 -4.36
CA ALA A 331 -24.89 13.04 -4.33
C ALA A 331 -24.43 14.20 -5.22
N TYR A 332 -23.13 14.28 -5.55
CA TYR A 332 -22.54 15.44 -6.21
C TYR A 332 -21.79 15.13 -7.50
N ILE A 333 -21.01 14.05 -7.55
CA ILE A 333 -20.08 13.77 -8.64
C ILE A 333 -20.78 13.14 -9.85
N SER A 334 -20.45 13.66 -11.03
CA SER A 334 -20.99 13.16 -12.31
C SER A 334 -20.49 11.76 -12.60
N LYS A 335 -21.34 10.92 -13.23
CA LYS A 335 -20.94 9.60 -13.70
C LYS A 335 -19.90 9.72 -14.82
N PRO A 336 -18.74 9.09 -14.67
CA PRO A 336 -17.75 9.03 -15.76
C PRO A 336 -18.27 8.17 -16.92
N GLY A 337 -17.84 8.51 -18.14
CA GLY A 337 -18.35 7.85 -19.36
C GLY A 337 -18.03 6.37 -19.48
N TRP A 338 -17.06 5.87 -18.72
CA TRP A 338 -16.70 4.45 -18.69
C TRP A 338 -17.58 3.62 -17.71
N GLN A 339 -18.31 4.26 -16.82
CA GLN A 339 -19.21 3.60 -15.87
C GLN A 339 -20.60 3.43 -16.50
N THR A 340 -21.03 2.19 -16.69
CA THR A 340 -22.18 1.85 -17.55
C THR A 340 -23.43 1.39 -16.80
N ASP A 341 -23.38 1.27 -15.49
CA ASP A 341 -24.55 0.93 -14.68
C ASP A 341 -25.66 1.98 -14.83
N THR A 342 -26.94 1.54 -14.83
CA THR A 342 -28.08 2.39 -15.16
C THR A 342 -28.94 2.82 -13.96
N GLY A 343 -28.72 2.22 -12.78
CA GLY A 343 -29.52 2.49 -11.59
C GLY A 343 -29.12 3.74 -10.80
N CYS A 344 -28.05 4.40 -11.21
CA CYS A 344 -27.58 5.66 -10.65
C CYS A 344 -27.27 6.65 -11.79
N SER A 345 -27.72 7.89 -11.68
CA SER A 345 -27.43 8.94 -12.68
C SER A 345 -26.10 9.66 -12.45
N ARG A 346 -25.45 9.40 -11.32
CA ARG A 346 -24.17 9.97 -10.92
C ARG A 346 -23.12 8.88 -10.74
N ARG A 347 -21.93 9.24 -10.27
CA ARG A 347 -20.87 8.30 -9.95
C ARG A 347 -21.37 7.23 -8.99
N THR A 348 -21.19 5.95 -9.32
CA THR A 348 -21.52 4.80 -8.48
C THR A 348 -20.24 4.23 -7.85
N VAL A 349 -20.22 4.04 -6.54
CA VAL A 349 -19.12 3.46 -5.75
C VAL A 349 -19.51 2.01 -5.39
N ALA A 350 -18.63 0.98 -5.50
CA ALA A 350 -17.21 0.98 -5.84
C ALA A 350 -16.98 0.55 -7.32
N ASP A 351 -15.69 0.42 -7.74
CA ASP A 351 -15.29 -0.07 -9.07
C ASP A 351 -14.76 -1.49 -9.04
N VAL A 352 -13.99 -1.82 -8.02
CA VAL A 352 -13.40 -3.12 -7.71
C VAL A 352 -13.36 -3.32 -6.20
N SER A 353 -12.92 -4.50 -5.75
CA SER A 353 -12.79 -4.78 -4.32
C SER A 353 -11.63 -5.74 -4.01
N ALA A 354 -11.29 -5.84 -2.74
CA ALA A 354 -10.42 -6.86 -2.18
C ALA A 354 -10.85 -7.16 -0.74
N VAL A 355 -10.12 -8.04 -0.02
CA VAL A 355 -10.42 -8.39 1.38
C VAL A 355 -10.47 -7.15 2.26
N ALA A 356 -11.51 -7.06 3.10
CA ALA A 356 -11.76 -5.95 4.02
C ALA A 356 -12.35 -6.41 5.36
N ASP A 357 -13.00 -7.56 5.42
CA ASP A 357 -13.65 -8.02 6.67
C ASP A 357 -12.59 -8.26 7.76
N PRO A 358 -12.64 -7.56 8.90
CA PRO A 358 -11.69 -7.75 9.98
C PRO A 358 -11.74 -9.17 10.61
N ASN A 359 -12.84 -9.94 10.39
CA ASN A 359 -12.87 -11.34 10.80
C ASN A 359 -11.99 -12.24 9.93
N THR A 360 -11.72 -11.81 8.70
CA THR A 360 -10.80 -12.46 7.76
C THR A 360 -9.66 -11.51 7.40
N GLY A 361 -9.18 -10.76 8.38
CA GLY A 361 -8.25 -9.67 8.22
C GLY A 361 -6.82 -10.09 7.91
N VAL A 362 -5.97 -9.10 7.70
CA VAL A 362 -4.57 -9.23 7.30
C VAL A 362 -3.61 -9.00 8.46
N ALA A 363 -2.43 -9.60 8.38
CA ALA A 363 -1.35 -9.36 9.32
C ALA A 363 -0.66 -8.03 9.00
N VAL A 364 -0.44 -7.20 10.02
CA VAL A 364 0.25 -5.91 9.95
C VAL A 364 1.21 -5.79 11.12
N TYR A 365 2.33 -5.10 10.93
CA TYR A 365 3.28 -4.82 11.98
C TYR A 365 3.38 -3.32 12.25
N ASP A 366 2.97 -2.88 13.43
CA ASP A 366 3.10 -1.52 13.93
C ASP A 366 3.54 -1.52 15.39
N THR A 367 4.37 -0.55 15.77
CA THR A 367 4.85 -0.40 17.14
C THR A 367 4.63 0.99 17.72
N TYR A 368 4.15 1.94 16.90
CA TYR A 368 4.02 3.32 17.38
C TYR A 368 2.96 3.44 18.48
N ARG A 369 3.44 3.74 19.71
CA ARG A 369 2.62 3.85 20.93
C ARG A 369 1.85 2.58 21.31
N LEU A 370 2.30 1.42 20.83
CA LEU A 370 1.86 0.13 21.37
C LEU A 370 2.71 -0.26 22.60
N HIS A 371 2.08 -0.97 23.53
CA HIS A 371 2.76 -1.35 24.77
C HIS A 371 3.49 -2.70 24.66
N ASN A 372 2.97 -3.63 23.88
CA ASN A 372 3.51 -4.99 23.74
C ASN A 372 3.24 -5.55 22.35
N GLY A 373 4.15 -6.42 21.88
CA GLY A 373 4.01 -7.07 20.59
C GLY A 373 4.36 -6.13 19.45
N GLY A 374 3.57 -6.15 18.41
CA GLY A 374 3.72 -5.37 17.18
C GLY A 374 2.88 -5.94 16.05
N TRP A 375 2.58 -7.24 16.10
CA TRP A 375 1.70 -7.87 15.10
C TRP A 375 0.24 -7.66 15.47
N LEU A 376 -0.49 -7.11 14.54
CA LEU A 376 -1.91 -6.78 14.62
C LEU A 376 -2.68 -7.48 13.51
N VAL A 377 -4.01 -7.54 13.64
CA VAL A 377 -4.90 -8.00 12.56
C VAL A 377 -5.85 -6.87 12.21
N PHE A 378 -5.80 -6.46 10.96
CA PHE A 378 -6.60 -5.36 10.42
C PHE A 378 -7.65 -5.84 9.43
N GLY A 379 -8.73 -5.08 9.35
CA GLY A 379 -9.73 -5.08 8.29
C GLY A 379 -10.10 -3.67 7.91
N GLY A 380 -11.15 -3.50 7.13
CA GLY A 380 -11.57 -2.23 6.55
C GLY A 380 -11.21 -2.11 5.08
N THR A 381 -11.83 -1.17 4.37
CA THR A 381 -11.49 -0.91 2.95
C THR A 381 -10.09 -0.29 2.78
N SER A 382 -9.46 0.14 3.88
CA SER A 382 -8.03 0.46 3.97
C SER A 382 -7.10 -0.71 3.65
N VAL A 383 -7.52 -1.96 3.91
CA VAL A 383 -6.79 -3.15 3.45
C VAL A 383 -6.88 -3.27 1.94
N SER A 384 -8.07 -3.03 1.39
CA SER A 384 -8.36 -3.25 -0.02
C SER A 384 -7.66 -2.25 -0.94
N ALA A 385 -7.61 -0.97 -0.56
CA ALA A 385 -7.09 0.10 -1.41
C ALA A 385 -5.61 -0.09 -1.78
N PRO A 386 -4.66 -0.32 -0.84
CA PRO A 386 -3.26 -0.59 -1.15
C PRO A 386 -3.04 -1.95 -1.83
N ILE A 387 -3.88 -2.96 -1.58
CA ILE A 387 -3.86 -4.22 -2.34
C ILE A 387 -4.11 -3.92 -3.82
N ILE A 388 -5.19 -3.22 -4.17
CA ILE A 388 -5.49 -2.86 -5.55
C ILE A 388 -4.44 -1.93 -6.13
N GLY A 389 -3.92 -0.97 -5.35
CA GLY A 389 -2.78 -0.15 -5.73
C GLY A 389 -1.55 -0.98 -6.10
N GLY A 390 -1.23 -1.98 -5.29
CA GLY A 390 -0.17 -2.95 -5.56
C GLY A 390 -0.41 -3.73 -6.86
N VAL A 391 -1.65 -4.14 -7.15
CA VAL A 391 -1.99 -4.83 -8.42
C VAL A 391 -1.75 -3.92 -9.62
N TYR A 392 -2.18 -2.66 -9.59
CA TYR A 392 -1.86 -1.67 -10.62
C TYR A 392 -0.35 -1.50 -10.81
N ALA A 393 0.42 -1.43 -9.72
CA ALA A 393 1.87 -1.29 -9.80
C ALA A 393 2.54 -2.53 -10.41
N VAL A 394 2.08 -3.73 -10.09
CA VAL A 394 2.53 -5.00 -10.71
C VAL A 394 2.17 -5.06 -12.19
N ALA A 395 1.00 -4.53 -12.58
CA ALA A 395 0.57 -4.41 -13.98
C ALA A 395 1.39 -3.39 -14.79
N GLY A 396 2.06 -2.43 -14.13
CA GLY A 396 2.83 -1.37 -14.78
C GLY A 396 2.10 -0.02 -14.85
N GLY A 397 1.03 0.15 -14.08
CA GLY A 397 0.17 1.35 -14.05
C GLY A 397 -0.88 1.37 -15.15
N ILE A 398 -1.69 2.43 -15.19
CA ILE A 398 -2.82 2.56 -16.12
C ILE A 398 -2.44 3.02 -17.54
N GLY A 399 -1.19 3.42 -17.77
CA GLY A 399 -0.74 3.92 -19.07
C GLY A 399 -1.58 5.11 -19.58
N LEU A 400 -2.24 4.96 -20.72
CA LEU A 400 -3.14 5.97 -21.31
C LEU A 400 -4.61 5.76 -20.93
N SER A 401 -4.93 4.76 -20.12
CA SER A 401 -6.30 4.49 -19.67
C SER A 401 -6.77 5.54 -18.67
N THR A 402 -8.09 5.65 -18.51
CA THR A 402 -8.70 6.62 -17.60
C THR A 402 -9.07 5.94 -16.29
N TYR A 403 -8.28 6.14 -15.24
CA TYR A 403 -8.57 5.75 -13.85
C TYR A 403 -9.16 4.34 -13.71
N GLY A 404 -10.38 4.17 -13.14
CA GLY A 404 -11.04 2.89 -12.94
C GLY A 404 -11.53 2.16 -14.20
N SER A 405 -11.40 2.73 -15.40
CA SER A 405 -12.00 2.20 -16.65
C SER A 405 -11.52 0.81 -17.04
N LEU A 406 -10.30 0.41 -16.65
CA LEU A 406 -9.73 -0.90 -17.01
C LEU A 406 -10.55 -2.05 -16.45
N SER A 407 -11.03 -1.95 -15.20
CA SER A 407 -11.86 -2.98 -14.59
C SER A 407 -13.21 -3.18 -15.30
N TYR A 408 -13.76 -2.14 -15.93
CA TYR A 408 -14.99 -2.22 -16.71
C TYR A 408 -14.78 -2.84 -18.10
N SER A 409 -13.60 -2.68 -18.68
CA SER A 409 -13.28 -3.22 -20.01
C SER A 409 -12.70 -4.65 -19.95
N HIS A 410 -12.23 -5.12 -18.80
CA HIS A 410 -11.55 -6.40 -18.64
C HIS A 410 -12.15 -7.26 -17.51
N THR A 411 -13.47 -7.29 -17.39
CA THR A 411 -14.19 -8.03 -16.32
C THR A 411 -13.85 -9.52 -16.27
N SER A 412 -13.44 -10.13 -17.38
CA SER A 412 -12.98 -11.54 -17.42
C SER A 412 -11.71 -11.80 -16.60
N SER A 413 -10.97 -10.77 -16.25
CA SER A 413 -9.78 -10.82 -15.38
C SER A 413 -10.10 -10.48 -13.92
N LEU A 414 -11.37 -10.60 -13.53
CA LEU A 414 -11.85 -10.40 -12.17
C LEU A 414 -12.66 -11.62 -11.72
N PHE A 415 -12.68 -11.87 -10.42
CA PHE A 415 -13.61 -12.79 -9.78
C PHE A 415 -14.88 -12.01 -9.43
N ASP A 416 -15.99 -12.34 -10.05
CA ASP A 416 -17.29 -11.75 -9.79
C ASP A 416 -17.83 -12.21 -8.42
N ILE A 417 -18.23 -11.27 -7.56
CA ILE A 417 -18.70 -11.52 -6.20
C ILE A 417 -20.23 -11.42 -6.20
N ILE A 418 -20.91 -12.55 -6.13
CA ILE A 418 -22.33 -12.67 -6.39
C ILE A 418 -23.20 -12.89 -5.14
N SER A 419 -22.62 -12.73 -3.94
CA SER A 419 -23.36 -12.97 -2.69
C SER A 419 -22.99 -12.00 -1.58
N GLY A 420 -23.95 -11.69 -0.73
CA GLY A 420 -23.83 -10.76 0.38
C GLY A 420 -24.46 -9.40 0.11
N SER A 421 -24.42 -8.53 1.12
CA SER A 421 -24.88 -7.15 1.05
C SER A 421 -24.18 -6.29 2.12
N ASN A 422 -24.09 -5.00 1.87
CA ASN A 422 -23.53 -4.02 2.81
C ASN A 422 -24.57 -3.09 3.42
N GLY A 423 -25.85 -3.40 3.27
CA GLY A 423 -26.92 -2.61 3.84
C GLY A 423 -28.28 -2.89 3.24
N SER A 424 -29.23 -1.98 3.45
CA SER A 424 -30.59 -2.10 2.97
C SER A 424 -30.91 -1.01 1.94
N CYS A 425 -31.10 -1.39 0.68
CA CYS A 425 -31.45 -0.51 -0.42
C CYS A 425 -32.54 -1.13 -1.33
N GLY A 426 -33.44 -1.89 -0.73
CA GLY A 426 -34.54 -2.54 -1.46
C GLY A 426 -34.10 -3.68 -2.38
N GLY A 427 -32.94 -4.31 -2.13
CA GLY A 427 -32.38 -5.37 -2.98
C GLY A 427 -31.77 -4.87 -4.28
N SER A 428 -31.51 -3.56 -4.37
CA SER A 428 -30.80 -2.96 -5.49
C SER A 428 -29.35 -3.44 -5.53
N TYR A 429 -28.77 -3.47 -6.73
CA TYR A 429 -27.32 -3.72 -6.93
C TYR A 429 -26.44 -2.70 -6.21
N LEU A 430 -26.95 -1.55 -5.80
CA LEU A 430 -26.19 -0.53 -5.08
C LEU A 430 -25.74 -0.97 -3.67
N CYS A 431 -26.38 -1.99 -3.08
CA CYS A 431 -26.01 -2.51 -1.77
C CYS A 431 -26.05 -4.05 -1.68
N THR A 432 -26.38 -4.73 -2.77
CA THR A 432 -26.51 -6.19 -2.78
C THR A 432 -25.75 -6.77 -3.95
N ALA A 433 -24.95 -7.79 -3.70
CA ALA A 433 -24.20 -8.50 -4.73
C ALA A 433 -25.10 -9.01 -5.85
N LYS A 434 -24.66 -8.90 -7.07
CA LYS A 434 -25.30 -9.39 -8.30
C LYS A 434 -24.25 -9.98 -9.22
N THR A 435 -24.69 -10.79 -10.19
CA THR A 435 -23.81 -11.17 -11.30
C THR A 435 -23.44 -9.94 -12.12
N GLY A 436 -22.17 -9.76 -12.38
CA GLY A 436 -21.62 -8.56 -13.00
C GLY A 436 -21.45 -7.42 -12.00
N TYR A 437 -21.57 -6.19 -12.46
CA TYR A 437 -21.33 -5.01 -11.62
C TYR A 437 -22.36 -4.87 -10.49
N ASP A 438 -21.85 -4.63 -9.27
CA ASP A 438 -22.63 -4.18 -8.11
C ASP A 438 -21.88 -3.13 -7.28
N GLY A 439 -22.59 -2.36 -6.47
CA GLY A 439 -22.02 -1.27 -5.68
C GLY A 439 -20.95 -1.75 -4.68
N PRO A 440 -21.23 -2.73 -3.81
CA PRO A 440 -20.30 -3.14 -2.75
C PRO A 440 -18.95 -3.67 -3.24
N THR A 441 -18.92 -4.36 -4.40
CA THR A 441 -17.72 -5.04 -4.90
C THR A 441 -17.28 -4.59 -6.29
N GLY A 442 -17.99 -3.64 -6.88
CA GLY A 442 -17.68 -3.17 -8.23
C GLY A 442 -17.80 -4.29 -9.25
N ASN A 443 -16.83 -4.42 -10.12
CA ASN A 443 -16.72 -5.50 -11.10
C ASN A 443 -16.10 -6.78 -10.51
N GLY A 444 -15.75 -6.79 -9.22
CA GLY A 444 -15.19 -7.95 -8.52
C GLY A 444 -13.79 -7.74 -7.96
N THR A 445 -13.11 -8.86 -7.62
CA THR A 445 -11.76 -8.88 -7.05
C THR A 445 -10.74 -9.38 -8.07
N PRO A 446 -9.43 -9.08 -7.92
CA PRO A 446 -8.42 -9.43 -8.91
C PRO A 446 -8.35 -10.93 -9.24
N ASN A 447 -8.22 -11.28 -10.51
CA ASN A 447 -7.84 -12.59 -11.03
C ASN A 447 -6.63 -12.41 -11.95
N GLY A 448 -5.47 -12.18 -11.35
CA GLY A 448 -4.29 -11.67 -12.04
C GLY A 448 -4.34 -10.16 -12.25
N THR A 449 -3.48 -9.65 -13.13
CA THR A 449 -3.32 -8.19 -13.35
C THR A 449 -4.09 -7.67 -14.57
N GLY A 450 -4.84 -8.52 -15.27
CA GLY A 450 -5.40 -8.17 -16.59
C GLY A 450 -6.50 -7.12 -16.60
N ALA A 451 -7.03 -6.72 -15.44
CA ALA A 451 -8.04 -5.66 -15.29
C ALA A 451 -7.48 -4.36 -14.68
N PHE A 452 -6.14 -4.21 -14.65
CA PHE A 452 -5.45 -3.15 -13.91
C PHE A 452 -4.32 -2.50 -14.71
#